data_1470c52bc637ee0e64418d6641e0b432
#
_entry.id   1470c52bc637ee0e64418d6641e0b432
#
_cell.length_a   1.000
_cell.length_b   1.000
_cell.length_c   1.000
_cell.angle_alpha   90.00
_cell.angle_beta   90.00
_cell.angle_gamma   90.00
#
_symmetry.space_group_name_H-M   'P 1'
#
loop_
_entity.id
_entity.type
_entity.pdbx_description
1 polymer ?
#
loop_
_entity_poly.entity_id
_entity_poly.type
_entity_poly.pdbx_seq_one_letter_code
_entity_poly.pdbx_strand_id
1 'polypeptide(L)'
;ALATAGLAFGLPRALPHSVTTLAQRLSVARRPGMLGALAVSALWAAGGFTFYTYVAPFFVQGLGFAPQHVGIVLFLVGSFAALGTGLGGHMTDRAGVARVLAVSSAGIVLAFSVLSLSAQVLHGTVAGAVAIGAVVLWGMAGWGFGPAQATRLIRLAPDVSPITLSLHASAVYVGIALGSSVGALALAHGGPGMLGWAAAACHVVAVVLWRRSGRHEVTQIDAQAV
;
A
#
# COMPACT_ATOMS: atom_id res chain seq x y z
N ALA A 1 2.90 -19.13 -20.56
CA ALA A 1 2.30 -20.15 -21.44
C ALA A 1 1.14 -20.91 -20.76
N LEU A 2 1.33 -21.55 -19.56
CA LEU A 2 0.26 -22.32 -18.89
C LEU A 2 -0.92 -21.43 -18.42
N ALA A 3 -0.65 -20.25 -17.87
CA ALA A 3 -1.70 -19.32 -17.46
C ALA A 3 -2.49 -18.79 -18.68
N THR A 4 -1.83 -18.55 -19.82
CA THR A 4 -2.48 -18.09 -21.03
C THR A 4 -3.39 -19.17 -21.63
N ALA A 5 -2.95 -20.43 -21.59
CA ALA A 5 -3.77 -21.56 -22.02
C ALA A 5 -5.01 -21.76 -21.10
N GLY A 6 -4.82 -21.69 -19.78
CA GLY A 6 -5.93 -21.78 -18.83
C GLY A 6 -6.97 -20.66 -19.02
N LEU A 7 -6.54 -19.44 -19.31
CA LEU A 7 -7.43 -18.31 -19.62
C LEU A 7 -8.16 -18.50 -20.96
N ALA A 8 -7.49 -19.03 -22.00
CA ALA A 8 -8.10 -19.24 -23.31
C ALA A 8 -9.21 -20.29 -23.31
N PHE A 9 -9.12 -21.30 -22.44
CA PHE A 9 -10.09 -22.40 -22.34
C PHE A 9 -11.10 -22.21 -21.21
N GLY A 10 -10.81 -21.40 -20.18
CA GLY A 10 -11.64 -21.23 -18.98
C GLY A 10 -12.51 -19.98 -18.94
N LEU A 11 -12.29 -18.99 -19.82
CA LEU A 11 -13.08 -17.77 -19.82
C LEU A 11 -14.35 -17.91 -20.68
N PRO A 12 -15.53 -17.48 -20.18
CA PRO A 12 -16.73 -17.34 -20.99
C PRO A 12 -16.47 -16.38 -22.15
N ARG A 13 -16.85 -16.76 -23.37
CA ARG A 13 -16.63 -15.97 -24.59
C ARG A 13 -17.40 -14.65 -24.67
N ALA A 14 -18.34 -14.40 -23.75
CA ALA A 14 -19.10 -13.17 -23.67
C ALA A 14 -19.09 -12.66 -22.22
N LEU A 15 -18.14 -11.79 -21.90
CA LEU A 15 -18.22 -10.96 -20.70
C LEU A 15 -19.06 -9.72 -21.03
N PRO A 16 -20.07 -9.36 -20.20
CA PRO A 16 -20.82 -8.14 -20.43
C PRO A 16 -19.89 -6.94 -20.34
N HIS A 17 -19.69 -6.25 -21.47
CA HIS A 17 -18.89 -5.04 -21.55
C HIS A 17 -19.76 -3.85 -21.16
N SER A 18 -19.73 -3.44 -19.90
CA SER A 18 -20.24 -2.14 -19.51
C SER A 18 -19.16 -1.08 -19.77
N VAL A 19 -19.33 -0.29 -20.82
CA VAL A 19 -18.45 0.85 -21.10
C VAL A 19 -18.73 1.91 -20.05
N THR A 20 -17.84 2.03 -19.08
CA THR A 20 -17.96 3.04 -18.01
C THR A 20 -17.47 4.38 -18.53
N THR A 21 -18.35 5.38 -18.55
CA THR A 21 -18.01 6.75 -18.98
C THR A 21 -17.20 7.49 -17.90
N LEU A 22 -16.44 8.50 -18.32
CA LEU A 22 -15.69 9.37 -17.39
C LEU A 22 -16.66 10.07 -16.41
N ALA A 23 -17.84 10.47 -16.86
CA ALA A 23 -18.86 11.09 -16.03
C ALA A 23 -19.31 10.16 -14.89
N GLN A 24 -19.50 8.87 -15.18
CA GLN A 24 -19.85 7.86 -14.17
C GLN A 24 -18.70 7.68 -13.14
N ARG A 25 -17.45 7.64 -13.58
CA ARG A 25 -16.29 7.57 -12.66
C ARG A 25 -16.22 8.78 -11.75
N LEU A 26 -16.41 9.97 -12.28
CA LEU A 26 -16.42 11.21 -11.51
C LEU A 26 -17.60 11.27 -10.52
N SER A 27 -18.78 10.78 -10.90
CA SER A 27 -19.93 10.72 -9.99
C SER A 27 -19.67 9.80 -8.80
N VAL A 28 -19.04 8.64 -9.02
CA VAL A 28 -18.64 7.73 -7.94
C VAL A 28 -17.56 8.35 -7.06
N ALA A 29 -16.54 8.99 -7.66
CA ALA A 29 -15.48 9.66 -6.90
C ALA A 29 -16.01 10.79 -6.01
N ARG A 30 -17.12 11.45 -6.41
CA ARG A 30 -17.76 12.52 -5.62
C ARG A 30 -18.68 12.02 -4.51
N ARG A 31 -18.92 10.72 -4.39
CA ARG A 31 -19.70 10.18 -3.27
C ARG A 31 -19.03 10.52 -1.92
N PRO A 32 -19.83 10.78 -0.87
CA PRO A 32 -19.30 11.10 0.45
C PRO A 32 -18.29 10.06 0.92
N GLY A 33 -17.14 10.49 1.43
CA GLY A 33 -16.05 9.62 1.91
C GLY A 33 -15.16 9.01 0.83
N MET A 34 -15.62 8.90 -0.43
CA MET A 34 -14.88 8.21 -1.50
C MET A 34 -13.53 8.87 -1.81
N LEU A 35 -13.49 10.19 -1.99
CA LEU A 35 -12.23 10.91 -2.26
C LEU A 35 -11.23 10.74 -1.12
N GLY A 36 -11.69 10.80 0.14
CA GLY A 36 -10.84 10.56 1.30
C GLY A 36 -10.27 9.13 1.31
N ALA A 37 -11.10 8.14 0.99
CA ALA A 37 -10.66 6.75 0.92
C ALA A 37 -9.68 6.51 -0.25
N LEU A 38 -9.90 7.13 -1.41
CA LEU A 38 -8.96 7.08 -2.55
C LEU A 38 -7.64 7.79 -2.23
N ALA A 39 -7.67 8.92 -1.53
CA ALA A 39 -6.47 9.63 -1.07
C ALA A 39 -5.66 8.78 -0.07
N VAL A 40 -6.31 8.02 0.81
CA VAL A 40 -5.64 7.04 1.69
C VAL A 40 -4.94 5.97 0.85
N SER A 41 -5.56 5.47 -0.22
CA SER A 41 -4.93 4.50 -1.12
C SER A 41 -3.72 5.07 -1.84
N ALA A 42 -3.83 6.31 -2.33
CA ALA A 42 -2.72 7.01 -2.99
C ALA A 42 -1.54 7.27 -2.04
N LEU A 43 -1.81 7.73 -0.81
CA LEU A 43 -0.78 7.96 0.20
C LEU A 43 -0.11 6.67 0.68
N TRP A 44 -0.89 5.58 0.83
CA TRP A 44 -0.34 4.27 1.13
C TRP A 44 0.63 3.81 0.03
N ALA A 45 0.24 3.91 -1.23
CA ALA A 45 1.10 3.56 -2.34
C ALA A 45 2.31 4.51 -2.44
N ALA A 46 2.10 5.82 -2.22
CA ALA A 46 3.18 6.80 -2.21
C ALA A 46 4.25 6.46 -1.18
N GLY A 47 3.86 6.19 0.07
CA GLY A 47 4.81 5.80 1.11
C GLY A 47 5.56 4.51 0.76
N GLY A 48 4.84 3.48 0.29
CA GLY A 48 5.47 2.22 -0.13
C GLY A 48 6.50 2.42 -1.24
N PHE A 49 6.15 3.17 -2.27
CA PHE A 49 7.02 3.39 -3.44
C PHE A 49 8.08 4.47 -3.23
N THR A 50 7.95 5.33 -2.22
CA THR A 50 9.04 6.20 -1.74
C THR A 50 10.27 5.37 -1.36
N PHE A 51 10.07 4.20 -0.76
CA PHE A 51 11.15 3.28 -0.39
C PHE A 51 11.44 2.24 -1.48
N TYR A 52 10.38 1.58 -2.01
CA TYR A 52 10.53 0.45 -2.93
C TYR A 52 11.33 0.78 -4.19
N THR A 53 11.12 1.95 -4.77
CA THR A 53 11.84 2.42 -5.97
C THR A 53 13.34 2.53 -5.72
N TYR A 54 13.74 2.80 -4.48
CA TYR A 54 15.14 3.05 -4.08
C TYR A 54 15.69 1.99 -3.12
N VAL A 55 15.13 0.78 -3.13
CA VAL A 55 15.61 -0.36 -2.33
C VAL A 55 17.11 -0.63 -2.61
N ALA A 56 17.53 -0.64 -3.88
CA ALA A 56 18.92 -0.90 -4.23
C ALA A 56 19.88 0.18 -3.69
N PRO A 57 19.67 1.49 -3.92
CA PRO A 57 20.45 2.54 -3.26
C PRO A 57 20.46 2.44 -1.74
N PHE A 58 19.34 2.13 -1.11
CA PHE A 58 19.25 1.99 0.34
C PHE A 58 20.16 0.87 0.87
N PHE A 59 20.09 -0.32 0.30
CA PHE A 59 20.88 -1.45 0.77
C PHE A 59 22.35 -1.34 0.36
N VAL A 60 22.65 -0.89 -0.86
CA VAL A 60 24.03 -0.81 -1.34
C VAL A 60 24.77 0.38 -0.76
N GLN A 61 24.20 1.60 -0.88
CA GLN A 61 24.88 2.82 -0.44
C GLN A 61 24.65 3.12 1.05
N GLY A 62 23.46 2.78 1.58
CA GLY A 62 23.11 3.05 2.97
C GLY A 62 23.64 2.00 3.95
N LEU A 63 23.61 0.73 3.58
CA LEU A 63 23.98 -0.39 4.47
C LEU A 63 25.22 -1.17 4.02
N GLY A 64 25.84 -0.81 2.88
CA GLY A 64 27.04 -1.46 2.37
C GLY A 64 26.83 -2.88 1.83
N PHE A 65 25.62 -3.24 1.44
CA PHE A 65 25.36 -4.55 0.84
C PHE A 65 26.01 -4.65 -0.53
N ALA A 66 26.52 -5.83 -0.85
CA ALA A 66 26.98 -6.11 -2.20
C ALA A 66 25.79 -6.11 -3.18
N PRO A 67 25.90 -5.49 -4.38
CA PRO A 67 24.79 -5.34 -5.33
C PRO A 67 24.06 -6.64 -5.65
N GLN A 68 24.78 -7.76 -5.71
CA GLN A 68 24.20 -9.09 -5.97
C GLN A 68 23.18 -9.55 -4.90
N HIS A 69 23.22 -9.01 -3.69
CA HIS A 69 22.31 -9.38 -2.61
C HIS A 69 20.95 -8.63 -2.69
N VAL A 70 20.84 -7.58 -3.51
CA VAL A 70 19.58 -6.83 -3.69
C VAL A 70 18.46 -7.73 -4.22
N GLY A 71 18.80 -8.69 -5.08
CA GLY A 71 17.83 -9.68 -5.57
C GLY A 71 17.19 -10.49 -4.45
N ILE A 72 17.94 -10.87 -3.42
CA ILE A 72 17.43 -11.58 -2.24
C ILE A 72 16.48 -10.69 -1.45
N VAL A 73 16.81 -9.42 -1.26
CA VAL A 73 15.94 -8.44 -0.58
C VAL A 73 14.60 -8.31 -1.32
N LEU A 74 14.62 -8.15 -2.64
CA LEU A 74 13.42 -8.05 -3.46
C LEU A 74 12.60 -9.34 -3.43
N PHE A 75 13.26 -10.50 -3.44
CA PHE A 75 12.59 -11.79 -3.28
C PHE A 75 11.87 -11.91 -1.93
N LEU A 76 12.51 -11.46 -0.84
CA LEU A 76 11.88 -11.42 0.48
C LEU A 76 10.67 -10.48 0.49
N VAL A 77 10.81 -9.26 -0.05
CA VAL A 77 9.65 -8.34 -0.18
C VAL A 77 8.50 -9.03 -0.89
N GLY A 78 8.74 -9.66 -2.05
CA GLY A 78 7.70 -10.32 -2.84
C GLY A 78 7.05 -11.50 -2.12
N SER A 79 7.86 -12.33 -1.47
CA SER A 79 7.38 -13.51 -0.72
C SER A 79 6.50 -13.11 0.46
N PHE A 80 6.95 -12.15 1.26
CA PHE A 80 6.19 -11.66 2.40
C PHE A 80 5.01 -10.76 2.00
N ALA A 81 5.07 -10.13 0.83
CA ALA A 81 3.94 -9.44 0.23
C ALA A 81 2.81 -10.42 -0.14
N ALA A 82 3.13 -11.56 -0.74
CA ALA A 82 2.15 -12.60 -1.05
C ALA A 82 1.49 -13.15 0.24
N LEU A 83 2.30 -13.45 1.26
CA LEU A 83 1.80 -13.88 2.58
C LEU A 83 0.94 -12.80 3.23
N GLY A 84 1.41 -11.54 3.19
CA GLY A 84 0.70 -10.38 3.75
C GLY A 84 -0.66 -10.16 3.09
N THR A 85 -0.75 -10.29 1.77
CA THR A 85 -2.01 -10.19 1.02
C THR A 85 -3.00 -11.28 1.46
N GLY A 86 -2.57 -12.53 1.54
CA GLY A 86 -3.42 -13.65 1.97
C GLY A 86 -3.89 -13.49 3.41
N LEU A 87 -2.97 -13.20 4.33
CA LEU A 87 -3.28 -12.99 5.74
C LEU A 87 -4.16 -11.75 5.94
N GLY A 88 -3.89 -10.65 5.23
CA GLY A 88 -4.66 -9.41 5.29
C GLY A 88 -6.12 -9.62 4.85
N GLY A 89 -6.34 -10.37 3.77
CA GLY A 89 -7.68 -10.77 3.33
C GLY A 89 -8.40 -11.58 4.41
N HIS A 90 -7.79 -12.68 4.86
CA HIS A 90 -8.34 -13.55 5.89
C HIS A 90 -8.66 -12.81 7.21
N MET A 91 -7.75 -11.94 7.65
CA MET A 91 -7.95 -11.14 8.87
C MET A 91 -9.02 -10.06 8.66
N THR A 92 -9.19 -9.54 7.44
CA THR A 92 -10.26 -8.58 7.13
C THR A 92 -11.64 -9.21 7.33
N ASP A 93 -11.80 -10.47 6.93
CA ASP A 93 -13.04 -11.21 7.10
C ASP A 93 -13.31 -11.56 8.58
N ARG A 94 -12.26 -11.90 9.35
CA ARG A 94 -12.41 -12.32 10.76
C ARG A 94 -12.39 -11.20 11.77
N ALA A 95 -11.46 -10.26 11.63
CA ALA A 95 -11.20 -9.20 12.61
C ALA A 95 -11.77 -7.84 12.21
N GLY A 96 -12.26 -7.73 10.97
CA GLY A 96 -12.85 -6.52 10.41
C GLY A 96 -11.83 -5.55 9.79
N VAL A 97 -12.33 -4.76 8.85
CA VAL A 97 -11.55 -3.80 8.04
C VAL A 97 -10.76 -2.82 8.89
N ALA A 98 -11.38 -2.20 9.89
CA ALA A 98 -10.75 -1.14 10.68
C ALA A 98 -9.54 -1.65 11.48
N ARG A 99 -9.64 -2.85 12.06
CA ARG A 99 -8.54 -3.45 12.82
C ARG A 99 -7.35 -3.78 11.91
N VAL A 100 -7.62 -4.38 10.73
CA VAL A 100 -6.55 -4.72 9.77
C VAL A 100 -5.87 -3.46 9.26
N LEU A 101 -6.62 -2.42 8.89
CA LEU A 101 -6.04 -1.13 8.48
C LEU A 101 -5.17 -0.52 9.57
N ALA A 102 -5.61 -0.56 10.84
CA ALA A 102 -4.85 0.00 11.96
C ALA A 102 -3.55 -0.77 12.20
N VAL A 103 -3.62 -2.11 12.28
CA VAL A 103 -2.45 -2.96 12.54
C VAL A 103 -1.45 -2.90 11.38
N SER A 104 -1.94 -2.99 10.14
CA SER A 104 -1.08 -2.87 8.96
C SER A 104 -0.41 -1.50 8.90
N SER A 105 -1.14 -0.41 9.13
CA SER A 105 -0.57 0.94 9.13
C SER A 105 0.49 1.11 10.22
N ALA A 106 0.26 0.61 11.43
CA ALA A 106 1.23 0.65 12.52
C ALA A 106 2.50 -0.16 12.15
N GLY A 107 2.32 -1.37 11.59
CA GLY A 107 3.42 -2.21 11.13
C GLY A 107 4.25 -1.55 10.02
N ILE A 108 3.60 -0.88 9.07
CA ILE A 108 4.27 -0.16 7.99
C ILE A 108 5.09 1.02 8.53
N VAL A 109 4.50 1.85 9.39
CA VAL A 109 5.21 3.01 9.99
C VAL A 109 6.40 2.53 10.80
N LEU A 110 6.22 1.47 11.61
CA LEU A 110 7.30 0.86 12.37
C LEU A 110 8.41 0.35 11.45
N ALA A 111 8.07 -0.41 10.41
CA ALA A 111 9.03 -0.98 9.48
C ALA A 111 9.89 0.10 8.80
N PHE A 112 9.27 1.16 8.28
CA PHE A 112 10.01 2.24 7.62
C PHE A 112 10.84 3.07 8.61
N SER A 113 10.36 3.27 9.84
CA SER A 113 11.15 3.92 10.89
C SER A 113 12.38 3.09 11.26
N VAL A 114 12.21 1.77 11.42
CA VAL A 114 13.33 0.84 11.71
C VAL A 114 14.31 0.80 10.54
N LEU A 115 13.86 0.81 9.29
CA LEU A 115 14.73 0.90 8.12
C LEU A 115 15.60 2.16 8.16
N SER A 116 15.02 3.33 8.40
CA SER A 116 15.81 4.56 8.51
C SER A 116 16.80 4.54 9.67
N LEU A 117 16.37 4.08 10.85
CA LEU A 117 17.24 3.94 12.00
C LEU A 117 18.39 2.96 11.75
N SER A 118 18.12 1.83 11.07
CA SER A 118 19.17 0.86 10.76
C SER A 118 20.29 1.44 9.89
N ALA A 119 19.94 2.34 8.96
CA ALA A 119 20.93 2.99 8.09
C ALA A 119 21.65 4.18 8.73
N GLN A 120 21.10 4.77 9.80
CA GLN A 120 21.64 5.98 10.42
C GLN A 120 22.39 5.72 11.72
N VAL A 121 21.99 4.70 12.47
CA VAL A 121 22.49 4.46 13.85
C VAL A 121 23.23 3.14 13.98
N LEU A 122 22.85 2.13 13.21
CA LEU A 122 23.43 0.79 13.31
C LEU A 122 24.53 0.59 12.27
N HIS A 123 25.45 -0.36 12.54
CA HIS A 123 26.59 -0.65 11.66
C HIS A 123 26.77 -2.16 11.47
N GLY A 124 27.42 -2.52 10.36
CA GLY A 124 27.84 -3.89 10.07
C GLY A 124 26.65 -4.86 9.94
N THR A 125 26.85 -6.10 10.38
CA THR A 125 25.88 -7.20 10.25
C THR A 125 24.58 -6.94 11.00
N VAL A 126 24.63 -6.22 12.12
CA VAL A 126 23.44 -5.88 12.93
C VAL A 126 22.52 -4.96 12.16
N ALA A 127 23.04 -3.92 11.50
CA ALA A 127 22.27 -3.03 10.66
C ALA A 127 21.55 -3.79 9.54
N GLY A 128 22.27 -4.69 8.87
CA GLY A 128 21.72 -5.54 7.82
C GLY A 128 20.62 -6.47 8.30
N ALA A 129 20.82 -7.15 9.42
CA ALA A 129 19.84 -8.07 9.99
C ALA A 129 18.56 -7.36 10.41
N VAL A 130 18.68 -6.19 11.07
CA VAL A 130 17.54 -5.36 11.46
C VAL A 130 16.79 -4.84 10.24
N ALA A 131 17.50 -4.39 9.21
CA ALA A 131 16.88 -3.93 7.97
C ALA A 131 16.13 -5.06 7.24
N ILE A 132 16.65 -6.27 7.19
CA ILE A 132 15.96 -7.43 6.61
C ILE A 132 14.69 -7.76 7.42
N GLY A 133 14.74 -7.75 8.74
CA GLY A 133 13.56 -7.94 9.59
C GLY A 133 12.49 -6.87 9.32
N ALA A 134 12.91 -5.62 9.16
CA ALA A 134 11.99 -4.53 8.82
C ALA A 134 11.39 -4.65 7.41
N VAL A 135 12.16 -5.15 6.42
CA VAL A 135 11.64 -5.47 5.07
C VAL A 135 10.58 -6.57 5.13
N VAL A 136 10.79 -7.61 5.92
CA VAL A 136 9.81 -8.68 6.13
C VAL A 136 8.52 -8.12 6.74
N LEU A 137 8.65 -7.31 7.80
CA LEU A 137 7.50 -6.65 8.43
C LEU A 137 6.76 -5.74 7.45
N TRP A 138 7.48 -4.95 6.65
CA TRP A 138 6.88 -4.11 5.62
C TRP A 138 6.18 -4.95 4.54
N GLY A 139 6.79 -6.03 4.05
CA GLY A 139 6.17 -6.94 3.09
C GLY A 139 4.83 -7.46 3.60
N MET A 140 4.78 -7.96 4.82
CA MET A 140 3.55 -8.47 5.42
C MET A 140 2.51 -7.37 5.67
N ALA A 141 2.89 -6.32 6.40
CA ALA A 141 1.97 -5.25 6.78
C ALA A 141 1.53 -4.40 5.58
N GLY A 142 2.46 -4.07 4.68
CA GLY A 142 2.21 -3.24 3.51
C GLY A 142 1.19 -3.87 2.56
N TRP A 143 1.36 -5.11 2.20
CA TRP A 143 0.42 -5.81 1.32
C TRP A 143 -0.82 -6.34 2.04
N GLY A 144 -0.76 -6.56 3.36
CA GLY A 144 -1.93 -6.85 4.18
C GLY A 144 -2.96 -5.72 4.24
N PHE A 145 -2.51 -4.47 4.05
CA PHE A 145 -3.36 -3.28 3.97
C PHE A 145 -4.30 -3.31 2.76
N GLY A 146 -3.83 -3.78 1.60
CA GLY A 146 -4.53 -3.69 0.32
C GLY A 146 -5.94 -4.30 0.32
N PRO A 147 -6.13 -5.58 0.71
CA PRO A 147 -7.45 -6.21 0.77
C PRO A 147 -8.43 -5.49 1.69
N ALA A 148 -7.99 -5.03 2.86
CA ALA A 148 -8.83 -4.29 3.79
C ALA A 148 -9.28 -2.95 3.20
N GLN A 149 -8.38 -2.23 2.53
CA GLN A 149 -8.70 -0.96 1.88
C GLN A 149 -9.64 -1.15 0.68
N ALA A 150 -9.45 -2.19 -0.12
CA ALA A 150 -10.35 -2.54 -1.21
C ALA A 150 -11.76 -2.86 -0.69
N THR A 151 -11.86 -3.66 0.37
CA THR A 151 -13.15 -3.97 1.03
C THR A 151 -13.83 -2.70 1.56
N ARG A 152 -13.07 -1.78 2.19
CA ARG A 152 -13.59 -0.49 2.63
C ARG A 152 -14.19 0.32 1.49
N LEU A 153 -13.47 0.42 0.38
CA LEU A 153 -13.91 1.16 -0.81
C LEU A 153 -15.18 0.56 -1.43
N ILE A 154 -15.27 -0.77 -1.53
CA ILE A 154 -16.46 -1.47 -2.01
C ILE A 154 -17.68 -1.17 -1.11
N ARG A 155 -17.50 -1.12 0.22
CA ARG A 155 -18.59 -0.79 1.16
C ARG A 155 -19.12 0.63 0.99
N LEU A 156 -18.30 1.58 0.54
CA LEU A 156 -18.74 2.96 0.26
C LEU A 156 -19.59 3.08 -1.00
N ALA A 157 -19.50 2.16 -1.95
CA ALA A 157 -20.28 2.16 -3.18
C ALA A 157 -20.47 0.73 -3.70
N PRO A 158 -21.25 -0.11 -2.99
CA PRO A 158 -21.41 -1.53 -3.33
C PRO A 158 -22.13 -1.75 -4.67
N ASP A 159 -23.01 -0.84 -5.07
CA ASP A 159 -23.76 -0.83 -6.32
C ASP A 159 -22.89 -0.67 -7.57
N VAL A 160 -21.69 -0.10 -7.42
CA VAL A 160 -20.73 0.20 -8.51
C VAL A 160 -19.32 -0.28 -8.21
N SER A 161 -19.19 -1.42 -7.53
CA SER A 161 -17.90 -1.99 -7.10
C SER A 161 -16.82 -2.07 -8.20
N PRO A 162 -17.12 -2.43 -9.47
CA PRO A 162 -16.10 -2.44 -10.52
C PRO A 162 -15.52 -1.05 -10.81
N ILE A 163 -16.36 0.00 -10.76
CA ILE A 163 -15.90 1.39 -10.95
C ILE A 163 -15.05 1.81 -9.76
N THR A 164 -15.48 1.49 -8.55
CA THR A 164 -14.76 1.80 -7.31
C THR A 164 -13.37 1.18 -7.29
N LEU A 165 -13.24 -0.10 -7.67
CA LEU A 165 -11.95 -0.78 -7.77
C LEU A 165 -11.06 -0.20 -8.87
N SER A 166 -11.62 0.24 -9.99
CA SER A 166 -10.85 0.91 -11.05
C SER A 166 -10.32 2.28 -10.59
N LEU A 167 -11.11 3.03 -9.81
CA LEU A 167 -10.67 4.27 -9.17
C LEU A 167 -9.58 4.03 -8.12
N HIS A 168 -9.73 2.96 -7.33
CA HIS A 168 -8.68 2.53 -6.38
C HIS A 168 -7.37 2.25 -7.10
N ALA A 169 -7.39 1.47 -8.18
CA ALA A 169 -6.19 1.20 -8.97
C ALA A 169 -5.56 2.49 -9.52
N SER A 170 -6.38 3.41 -10.04
CA SER A 170 -5.89 4.72 -10.51
C SER A 170 -5.24 5.53 -9.39
N ALA A 171 -5.85 5.56 -8.20
CA ALA A 171 -5.30 6.23 -7.03
C ALA A 171 -3.95 5.62 -6.59
N VAL A 172 -3.85 4.28 -6.63
CA VAL A 172 -2.58 3.58 -6.36
C VAL A 172 -1.49 3.98 -7.35
N TYR A 173 -1.78 4.03 -8.67
CA TYR A 173 -0.78 4.43 -9.66
C TYR A 173 -0.36 5.90 -9.52
N VAL A 174 -1.27 6.81 -9.19
CA VAL A 174 -0.92 8.18 -8.83
C VAL A 174 -0.01 8.20 -7.61
N GLY A 175 -0.32 7.40 -6.60
CA GLY A 175 0.51 7.24 -5.41
C GLY A 175 1.91 6.72 -5.73
N ILE A 176 2.04 5.73 -6.62
CA ILE A 176 3.33 5.19 -7.08
C ILE A 176 4.19 6.30 -7.69
N ALA A 177 3.63 7.10 -8.60
CA ALA A 177 4.33 8.19 -9.25
C ALA A 177 4.80 9.26 -8.24
N LEU A 178 3.90 9.69 -7.34
CA LEU A 178 4.21 10.65 -6.30
C LEU A 178 5.27 10.10 -5.32
N GLY A 179 5.14 8.83 -4.92
CA GLY A 179 6.08 8.18 -4.02
C GLY A 179 7.48 8.09 -4.59
N SER A 180 7.60 7.68 -5.86
CA SER A 180 8.90 7.66 -6.54
C SER A 180 9.54 9.04 -6.59
N SER A 181 8.76 10.11 -6.79
CA SER A 181 9.25 11.50 -6.77
C SER A 181 9.68 11.94 -5.37
N VAL A 182 8.89 11.61 -4.33
CA VAL A 182 9.24 11.89 -2.93
C VAL A 182 10.53 11.15 -2.54
N GLY A 183 10.67 9.88 -2.96
CA GLY A 183 11.88 9.10 -2.71
C GLY A 183 13.11 9.68 -3.39
N ALA A 184 12.98 10.19 -4.63
CA ALA A 184 14.07 10.89 -5.32
C ALA A 184 14.54 12.11 -4.51
N LEU A 185 13.59 12.93 -4.04
CA LEU A 185 13.90 14.11 -3.23
C LEU A 185 14.54 13.73 -1.89
N ALA A 186 14.00 12.72 -1.21
CA ALA A 186 14.55 12.23 0.06
C ALA A 186 15.99 11.74 -0.11
N LEU A 187 16.25 10.95 -1.17
CA LEU A 187 17.59 10.45 -1.48
C LEU A 187 18.56 11.57 -1.83
N ALA A 188 18.13 12.54 -2.65
CA ALA A 188 18.98 13.65 -3.10
C ALA A 188 19.37 14.60 -1.98
N HIS A 189 18.51 14.85 -1.00
CA HIS A 189 18.76 15.86 0.05
C HIS A 189 19.23 15.25 1.38
N GLY A 190 18.90 14.00 1.67
CA GLY A 190 19.18 13.38 2.96
C GLY A 190 19.84 12.00 2.88
N GLY A 191 20.11 11.52 1.66
CA GLY A 191 20.72 10.22 1.43
C GLY A 191 19.79 9.04 1.72
N PRO A 192 20.32 7.79 1.63
CA PRO A 192 19.53 6.57 1.75
C PRO A 192 18.75 6.46 3.06
N GLY A 193 19.33 6.92 4.17
CA GLY A 193 18.69 6.87 5.49
C GLY A 193 17.41 7.72 5.61
N MET A 194 17.16 8.68 4.72
CA MET A 194 15.93 9.47 4.73
C MET A 194 14.74 8.80 4.04
N LEU A 195 14.97 7.76 3.23
CA LEU A 195 13.92 7.09 2.47
C LEU A 195 12.83 6.50 3.36
N GLY A 196 13.20 5.83 4.44
CA GLY A 196 12.23 5.25 5.38
C GLY A 196 11.46 6.34 6.15
N TRP A 197 12.09 7.43 6.57
CA TRP A 197 11.39 8.55 7.23
C TRP A 197 10.36 9.20 6.32
N ALA A 198 10.71 9.45 5.05
CA ALA A 198 9.80 10.00 4.07
C ALA A 198 8.62 9.04 3.78
N ALA A 199 8.90 7.74 3.67
CA ALA A 199 7.88 6.71 3.51
C ALA A 199 6.96 6.64 4.74
N ALA A 200 7.51 6.64 5.96
CA ALA A 200 6.74 6.64 7.20
C ALA A 200 5.85 7.90 7.31
N ALA A 201 6.37 9.07 6.94
CA ALA A 201 5.60 10.32 6.94
C ALA A 201 4.37 10.23 6.03
N CYS A 202 4.50 9.70 4.82
CA CYS A 202 3.36 9.46 3.92
C CYS A 202 2.30 8.57 4.57
N HIS A 203 2.72 7.51 5.25
CA HIS A 203 1.80 6.59 5.94
C HIS A 203 1.14 7.21 7.17
N VAL A 204 1.85 8.04 7.94
CA VAL A 204 1.26 8.80 9.05
C VAL A 204 0.17 9.75 8.54
N VAL A 205 0.42 10.45 7.44
CA VAL A 205 -0.60 11.31 6.78
C VAL A 205 -1.80 10.47 6.32
N ALA A 206 -1.56 9.29 5.73
CA ALA A 206 -2.62 8.37 5.35
C ALA A 206 -3.49 7.93 6.55
N VAL A 207 -2.85 7.60 7.69
CA VAL A 207 -3.54 7.22 8.93
C VAL A 207 -4.38 8.38 9.49
N VAL A 208 -3.83 9.59 9.51
CA VAL A 208 -4.56 10.78 9.98
C VAL A 208 -5.77 11.03 9.10
N LEU A 209 -5.61 10.95 7.79
CA LEU A 209 -6.70 11.13 6.84
C LEU A 209 -7.77 10.03 6.99
N TRP A 210 -7.35 8.77 7.12
CA TRP A 210 -8.25 7.64 7.36
C TRP A 210 -9.08 7.83 8.64
N ARG A 211 -8.44 8.21 9.75
CA ARG A 211 -9.15 8.45 11.04
C ARG A 211 -10.15 9.59 10.95
N ARG A 212 -9.83 10.65 10.20
CA ARG A 212 -10.75 11.78 9.97
C ARG A 212 -11.92 11.37 9.09
N SER A 213 -11.68 10.63 8.01
CA SER A 213 -12.74 10.13 7.12
C SER A 213 -13.68 9.14 7.83
N GLY A 214 -13.15 8.23 8.65
CA GLY A 214 -13.94 7.21 9.34
C GLY A 214 -14.95 7.79 10.34
N ARG A 215 -14.72 8.97 10.91
CA ARG A 215 -15.70 9.66 11.76
C ARG A 215 -16.94 10.09 11.00
N HIS A 216 -16.81 10.49 9.74
CA HIS A 216 -17.93 10.85 8.87
C HIS A 216 -18.69 9.61 8.36
N GLU A 217 -18.01 8.48 8.15
CA GLU A 217 -18.63 7.22 7.70
C GLU A 217 -19.60 6.64 8.76
N VAL A 218 -19.22 6.66 10.03
CA VAL A 218 -20.07 6.18 11.15
C VAL A 218 -21.34 7.03 11.27
N THR A 219 -21.22 8.36 11.18
CA THR A 219 -22.36 9.27 11.29
C THR A 219 -23.37 9.08 10.13
N GLN A 220 -22.91 8.67 8.95
CA GLN A 220 -23.78 8.43 7.80
C GLN A 220 -24.50 7.08 7.87
N ILE A 221 -23.87 6.05 8.39
CA ILE A 221 -24.49 4.72 8.58
C ILE A 221 -25.62 4.84 9.62
N ASP A 222 -25.37 5.58 10.71
CA ASP A 222 -26.38 5.82 11.75
C ASP A 222 -27.55 6.67 11.22
N ALA A 223 -27.30 7.62 10.31
CA ALA A 223 -28.34 8.46 9.69
C ALA A 223 -29.18 7.73 8.63
N GLN A 224 -28.71 6.63 8.06
CA GLN A 224 -29.45 5.79 7.10
C GLN A 224 -30.23 4.65 7.79
N ALA A 225 -29.97 4.41 9.08
CA ALA A 225 -30.64 3.39 9.87
C ALA A 225 -31.87 3.91 10.63
N VAL A 226 -32.17 5.22 10.55
CA VAL A 226 -33.34 5.91 11.10
C VAL A 226 -34.29 6.30 9.98
#